data_04a610be5ed7fbb285c47cb84ff2b8cd
#
_entry.id   04a610be5ed7fbb285c47cb84ff2b8cd
#
_cell.length_a   1.000
_cell.length_b   1.000
_cell.length_c   1.000
_cell.angle_alpha   90.00
_cell.angle_beta   90.00
_cell.angle_gamma   90.00
#
_symmetry.space_group_name_H-M   'P 1'
#
loop_
_entity.id
_entity.type
_entity.pdbx_description
1 polymer ?
#
loop_
_entity_poly.entity_id
_entity_poly.type
_entity_poly.pdbx_seq_one_letter_code
_entity_poly.pdbx_strand_id
1 'polypeptide(L)'
;MNLTLHPSVAIQKTKENLYNLGKEVFSGKWQAIDTEVPMWELFNHNVKCAIPQTIEEMVKEVKPNLPWADDHFEERVGGLALNPPPSNEWWPFAQRGNNQFKADEKFSHTYPERLWPPHREGIRYRYGDMQDVVQLLEREPFTRQAFLPIWFPEDTGANEGQRVPCTIGYQFIRRD
;
A
#
# COMPACT_ATOMS: atom_id res chain seq x y z
N MET A 1 -13.84 -23.96 3.39
CA MET A 1 -12.62 -24.24 2.62
C MET A 1 -12.18 -22.95 1.96
N ASN A 2 -11.13 -22.31 2.46
CA ASN A 2 -10.63 -21.06 1.83
C ASN A 2 -9.83 -21.46 0.58
N LEU A 3 -10.45 -21.36 -0.59
CA LEU A 3 -9.76 -21.58 -1.85
C LEU A 3 -8.67 -20.50 -2.03
N THR A 4 -7.44 -20.95 -2.20
CA THR A 4 -6.36 -20.08 -2.66
C THR A 4 -6.51 -19.91 -4.17
N LEU A 5 -6.69 -18.67 -4.63
CA LEU A 5 -6.98 -18.36 -6.03
C LEU A 5 -5.74 -17.80 -6.73
N HIS A 6 -5.65 -17.98 -8.03
CA HIS A 6 -4.73 -17.18 -8.83
C HIS A 6 -5.12 -15.70 -8.78
N PRO A 7 -4.17 -14.76 -8.87
CA PRO A 7 -4.45 -13.32 -8.75
C PRO A 7 -5.55 -12.83 -9.70
N SER A 8 -5.52 -13.24 -10.98
CA SER A 8 -6.54 -12.87 -11.96
C SER A 8 -7.94 -13.34 -11.58
N VAL A 9 -8.05 -14.57 -11.09
CA VAL A 9 -9.33 -15.15 -10.63
C VAL A 9 -9.80 -14.44 -9.36
N ALA A 10 -8.89 -14.12 -8.45
CA ALA A 10 -9.20 -13.39 -7.23
C ALA A 10 -9.74 -11.98 -7.53
N ILE A 11 -9.12 -11.27 -8.47
CA ILE A 11 -9.58 -9.95 -8.94
C ILE A 11 -10.97 -10.05 -9.55
N GLN A 12 -11.19 -11.02 -10.44
CA GLN A 12 -12.48 -11.21 -11.09
C GLN A 12 -13.59 -11.50 -10.06
N LYS A 13 -13.33 -12.41 -9.14
CA LYS A 13 -14.28 -12.75 -8.09
C LYS A 13 -14.56 -11.58 -7.14
N THR A 14 -13.57 -10.75 -6.86
CA THR A 14 -13.77 -9.52 -6.08
C THR A 14 -14.70 -8.55 -6.81
N LYS A 15 -14.53 -8.38 -8.13
CA LYS A 15 -15.43 -7.55 -8.95
C LYS A 15 -16.86 -8.08 -8.95
N GLU A 16 -17.04 -9.38 -9.10
CA GLU A 16 -18.35 -10.04 -9.05
C GLU A 16 -19.01 -9.86 -7.68
N ASN A 17 -18.24 -10.04 -6.60
CA ASN A 17 -18.73 -9.82 -5.24
C ASN A 17 -19.10 -8.35 -5.01
N LEU A 18 -18.31 -7.41 -5.50
CA LEU A 18 -18.61 -5.98 -5.41
C LEU A 18 -19.92 -5.66 -6.13
N TYR A 19 -20.13 -6.21 -7.33
CA TYR A 19 -21.34 -6.00 -8.11
C TYR A 19 -22.59 -6.61 -7.43
N ASN A 20 -22.47 -7.81 -6.87
CA ASN A 20 -23.60 -8.55 -6.32
C ASN A 20 -23.90 -8.24 -4.86
N LEU A 21 -22.90 -7.89 -4.06
CA LEU A 21 -22.98 -7.76 -2.60
C LEU A 21 -22.53 -6.38 -2.10
N GLY A 22 -21.94 -5.58 -2.97
CA GLY A 22 -21.50 -4.24 -2.63
C GLY A 22 -22.67 -3.34 -2.25
N LYS A 23 -22.39 -2.40 -1.38
CA LYS A 23 -23.36 -1.35 -0.99
C LYS A 23 -22.88 -0.03 -1.55
N GLU A 24 -23.82 0.71 -2.12
CA GLU A 24 -23.54 2.09 -2.49
C GLU A 24 -23.41 2.92 -1.23
N VAL A 25 -22.32 3.66 -1.14
CA VAL A 25 -22.02 4.59 -0.06
C VAL A 25 -21.64 5.93 -0.64
N PHE A 26 -22.07 6.97 0.02
CA PHE A 26 -21.65 8.32 -0.28
C PHE A 26 -20.55 8.67 0.72
N SER A 27 -19.31 8.65 0.26
CA SER A 27 -18.24 9.21 1.07
C SER A 27 -18.27 10.72 0.87
N GLY A 28 -18.25 11.46 1.96
CA GLY A 28 -18.00 12.88 1.91
C GLY A 28 -16.72 13.19 1.11
N LYS A 29 -15.88 14.04 1.54
CA LYS A 29 -14.62 14.37 0.86
C LYS A 29 -13.68 13.17 0.78
N TRP A 30 -13.40 12.67 -0.43
CA TRP A 30 -12.38 11.66 -0.67
C TRP A 30 -11.18 12.29 -1.37
N GLN A 31 -10.00 12.24 -0.74
CA GLN A 31 -8.74 12.76 -1.29
C GLN A 31 -8.84 14.18 -1.90
N ALA A 32 -9.43 15.13 -1.19
CA ALA A 32 -9.62 16.51 -1.64
C ALA A 32 -10.55 16.70 -2.84
N ILE A 33 -11.42 15.74 -3.13
CA ILE A 33 -12.52 15.91 -4.08
C ILE A 33 -13.70 16.49 -3.30
N ASP A 34 -14.12 17.71 -3.65
CA ASP A 34 -15.21 18.43 -2.96
C ASP A 34 -16.63 17.93 -3.32
N THR A 35 -16.74 16.92 -4.18
CA THR A 35 -18.02 16.39 -4.62
C THR A 35 -18.28 15.03 -3.99
N GLU A 36 -19.50 14.82 -3.52
CA GLU A 36 -19.97 13.49 -3.14
C GLU A 36 -19.95 12.58 -4.37
N VAL A 37 -19.10 11.57 -4.32
CA VAL A 37 -19.03 10.56 -5.37
C VAL A 37 -19.60 9.27 -4.80
N PRO A 38 -20.63 8.68 -5.44
CA PRO A 38 -21.12 7.38 -5.04
C PRO A 38 -20.02 6.33 -5.27
N MET A 39 -19.79 5.53 -4.26
CA MET A 39 -18.83 4.42 -4.30
C MET A 39 -19.53 3.14 -3.92
N TRP A 40 -19.03 2.02 -4.46
CA TRP A 40 -19.48 0.70 -4.06
C TRP A 40 -18.45 0.08 -3.13
N GLU A 41 -18.89 -0.36 -1.97
CA GLU A 41 -18.03 -0.93 -0.94
C GLU A 41 -18.43 -2.36 -0.57
N LEU A 42 -17.41 -3.20 -0.33
CA LEU A 42 -17.54 -4.51 0.28
C LEU A 42 -16.93 -4.46 1.68
N PHE A 43 -17.74 -4.66 2.71
CA PHE A 43 -17.25 -4.75 4.07
C PHE A 43 -16.72 -6.17 4.38
N ASN A 44 -15.66 -6.24 5.19
CA ASN A 44 -15.06 -7.50 5.65
C ASN A 44 -14.67 -8.46 4.51
N HIS A 45 -14.26 -7.91 3.37
CA HIS A 45 -13.84 -8.71 2.23
C HIS A 45 -12.38 -9.13 2.36
N ASN A 46 -12.16 -10.44 2.39
CA ASN A 46 -10.84 -11.04 2.45
C ASN A 46 -10.57 -11.81 1.16
N VAL A 47 -9.40 -11.57 0.59
CA VAL A 47 -8.93 -12.27 -0.60
C VAL A 47 -7.65 -13.03 -0.26
N LYS A 48 -7.59 -14.30 -0.63
CA LYS A 48 -6.41 -15.13 -0.51
C LYS A 48 -5.93 -15.53 -1.89
N CYS A 49 -4.75 -15.05 -2.27
CA CYS A 49 -4.12 -15.36 -3.54
C CYS A 49 -2.88 -16.22 -3.35
N ALA A 50 -2.65 -17.14 -4.28
CA ALA A 50 -1.34 -17.73 -4.45
C ALA A 50 -0.47 -16.78 -5.27
N ILE A 51 0.76 -16.60 -4.85
CA ILE A 51 1.74 -15.89 -5.66
C ILE A 51 2.29 -16.88 -6.69
N PRO A 52 2.28 -16.56 -7.99
CA PRO A 52 2.89 -17.38 -9.02
C PRO A 52 4.37 -17.67 -8.73
N GLN A 53 4.84 -18.80 -9.24
CA GLN A 53 6.22 -19.27 -8.95
C GLN A 53 7.28 -18.48 -9.74
N THR A 54 6.91 -17.92 -10.88
CA THR A 54 7.82 -17.17 -11.74
C THR A 54 7.34 -15.75 -11.98
N ILE A 55 8.27 -14.87 -12.34
CA ILE A 55 7.98 -13.48 -12.68
C ILE A 55 7.11 -13.42 -13.93
N GLU A 56 7.37 -14.27 -14.93
CA GLU A 56 6.61 -14.33 -16.17
C GLU A 56 5.13 -14.69 -15.93
N GLU A 57 4.88 -15.65 -15.05
CA GLU A 57 3.52 -15.98 -14.63
C GLU A 57 2.87 -14.83 -13.89
N MET A 58 3.61 -14.16 -12.99
CA MET A 58 3.12 -12.99 -12.24
C MET A 58 2.72 -11.87 -13.21
N VAL A 59 3.59 -11.53 -14.16
CA VAL A 59 3.31 -10.47 -15.16
C VAL A 59 2.09 -10.81 -15.99
N LYS A 60 1.96 -12.07 -16.42
CA LYS A 60 0.80 -12.55 -17.17
C LYS A 60 -0.50 -12.46 -16.38
N GLU A 61 -0.47 -12.84 -15.11
CA GLU A 61 -1.65 -12.88 -14.24
C GLU A 61 -2.09 -11.50 -13.77
N VAL A 62 -1.15 -10.65 -13.35
CA VAL A 62 -1.45 -9.36 -12.74
C VAL A 62 -1.44 -8.22 -13.76
N LYS A 63 -0.68 -8.37 -14.85
CA LYS A 63 -0.50 -7.33 -15.88
C LYS A 63 -0.10 -5.98 -15.28
N PRO A 64 1.00 -5.92 -14.53
CA PRO A 64 1.45 -4.69 -13.91
C PRO A 64 1.76 -3.62 -14.95
N ASN A 65 1.66 -2.36 -14.57
CA ASN A 65 2.09 -1.24 -15.40
C ASN A 65 3.61 -1.11 -15.31
N LEU A 66 4.31 -1.82 -16.18
CA LEU A 66 5.78 -1.75 -16.26
C LEU A 66 6.22 -0.60 -17.17
N PRO A 67 7.36 0.03 -16.89
CA PRO A 67 8.30 -0.21 -15.78
C PRO A 67 7.92 0.51 -14.47
N TRP A 68 6.85 1.28 -14.44
CA TRP A 68 6.45 2.06 -13.25
C TRP A 68 6.32 1.21 -11.97
N ALA A 69 5.77 0.01 -12.09
CA ALA A 69 5.56 -0.87 -10.94
C ALA A 69 6.88 -1.33 -10.31
N ASP A 70 7.91 -1.56 -11.13
CA ASP A 70 9.23 -1.95 -10.66
C ASP A 70 9.90 -0.78 -9.95
N ASP A 71 9.96 0.40 -10.54
CA ASP A 71 10.53 1.58 -9.91
C ASP A 71 9.81 1.92 -8.60
N HIS A 72 8.47 1.82 -8.61
CA HIS A 72 7.68 2.07 -7.42
C HIS A 72 7.91 1.03 -6.31
N PHE A 73 8.25 -0.20 -6.65
CA PHE A 73 8.66 -1.21 -5.69
C PHE A 73 10.08 -0.94 -5.18
N GLU A 74 11.03 -0.67 -6.06
CA GLU A 74 12.43 -0.42 -5.71
C GLU A 74 12.58 0.77 -4.76
N GLU A 75 11.90 1.90 -5.01
CA GLU A 75 11.95 3.04 -4.11
C GLU A 75 11.38 2.74 -2.71
N ARG A 76 10.46 1.77 -2.61
CA ARG A 76 9.90 1.35 -1.31
C ARG A 76 10.84 0.47 -0.52
N VAL A 77 11.62 -0.39 -1.19
CA VAL A 77 12.50 -1.36 -0.53
C VAL A 77 13.98 -0.95 -0.53
N GLY A 78 14.31 0.15 -1.18
CA GLY A 78 15.68 0.61 -1.40
C GLY A 78 16.41 1.20 -0.18
N GLY A 79 15.78 1.25 0.99
CA GLY A 79 16.44 1.69 2.22
C GLY A 79 16.53 3.20 2.41
N LEU A 80 15.86 4.00 1.58
CA LEU A 80 15.92 5.46 1.61
C LEU A 80 14.54 6.08 1.87
N ALA A 81 14.50 7.11 2.71
CA ALA A 81 13.31 7.91 2.98
C ALA A 81 13.09 8.94 1.86
N LEU A 82 12.49 8.51 0.75
CA LEU A 82 12.31 9.36 -0.43
C LEU A 82 11.01 10.16 -0.35
N ASN A 83 11.09 11.49 -0.53
CA ASN A 83 9.93 12.38 -0.60
C ASN A 83 10.26 13.66 -1.39
N PRO A 84 9.72 13.87 -2.60
CA PRO A 84 8.84 12.93 -3.32
C PRO A 84 9.59 11.68 -3.81
N PRO A 85 8.89 10.55 -3.98
CA PRO A 85 9.48 9.37 -4.56
C PRO A 85 9.66 9.54 -6.08
N PRO A 86 10.77 9.06 -6.70
CA PRO A 86 11.05 9.24 -8.12
C PRO A 86 9.96 8.76 -9.07
N SER A 87 9.29 7.66 -8.77
CA SER A 87 8.19 7.13 -9.58
C SER A 87 7.00 8.08 -9.70
N ASN A 88 6.93 9.12 -8.87
CA ASN A 88 5.85 10.11 -8.94
C ASN A 88 5.86 10.92 -10.25
N GLU A 89 7.02 11.13 -10.89
CA GLU A 89 7.13 11.90 -12.13
C GLU A 89 6.35 11.28 -13.29
N TRP A 90 6.19 9.98 -13.27
CA TRP A 90 5.49 9.22 -14.31
C TRP A 90 4.38 8.32 -13.80
N TRP A 91 3.85 8.66 -12.66
CA TRP A 91 2.66 8.03 -12.13
C TRP A 91 1.50 8.14 -13.14
N PRO A 92 0.86 7.01 -13.53
CA PRO A 92 -0.14 6.98 -14.59
C PRO A 92 -1.35 7.88 -14.37
N PHE A 93 -1.57 8.28 -13.13
CA PHE A 93 -2.69 9.15 -12.73
C PHE A 93 -2.27 10.60 -12.46
N ALA A 94 -0.99 10.93 -12.53
CA ALA A 94 -0.48 12.29 -12.31
C ALA A 94 -1.06 13.33 -13.29
N GLN A 95 -1.44 12.88 -14.50
CA GLN A 95 -1.98 13.74 -15.56
C GLN A 95 -3.50 14.03 -15.43
N ARG A 96 -4.20 13.40 -14.49
CA ARG A 96 -5.64 13.61 -14.31
C ARG A 96 -5.93 14.80 -13.40
N GLY A 97 -5.60 16.01 -13.88
CA GLY A 97 -6.24 17.25 -13.47
C GLY A 97 -5.86 17.87 -12.13
N ASN A 98 -5.10 17.22 -11.27
CA ASN A 98 -4.62 17.80 -10.04
C ASN A 98 -3.09 17.78 -10.01
N ASN A 99 -2.47 18.66 -10.75
CA ASN A 99 -1.07 19.06 -10.55
C ASN A 99 -0.88 19.77 -9.20
N GLN A 100 -1.36 19.16 -8.13
CA GLN A 100 -1.21 19.71 -6.78
C GLN A 100 0.21 19.53 -6.25
N PHE A 101 1.07 18.80 -6.96
CA PHE A 101 2.43 18.53 -6.52
C PHE A 101 3.41 18.94 -7.62
N LYS A 102 4.09 20.06 -7.41
CA LYS A 102 5.27 20.40 -8.17
C LYS A 102 6.39 19.42 -7.83
N ALA A 103 7.33 19.22 -8.74
CA ALA A 103 8.42 18.27 -8.56
C ALA A 103 9.26 18.49 -7.30
N ASP A 104 9.26 19.70 -6.77
CA ASP A 104 9.97 20.14 -5.56
C ASP A 104 9.10 20.15 -4.27
N GLU A 105 7.80 19.89 -4.38
CA GLU A 105 6.91 19.84 -3.22
C GLU A 105 6.98 18.48 -2.53
N LYS A 106 7.07 18.51 -1.21
CA LYS A 106 6.98 17.29 -0.39
C LYS A 106 5.55 16.87 -0.17
N PHE A 107 5.32 15.57 -0.23
CA PHE A 107 4.06 14.99 0.23
C PHE A 107 3.96 15.02 1.75
N SER A 108 2.73 15.00 2.29
CA SER A 108 2.50 14.86 3.74
C SER A 108 3.09 13.56 4.30
N HIS A 109 3.15 12.52 3.48
CA HIS A 109 3.84 11.26 3.77
C HIS A 109 4.15 10.54 2.46
N THR A 110 5.15 9.67 2.50
CA THR A 110 5.43 8.69 1.43
C THR A 110 5.60 7.30 2.04
N TYR A 111 5.40 6.26 1.24
CA TYR A 111 5.70 4.90 1.68
C TYR A 111 7.18 4.67 1.97
N PRO A 112 8.13 5.19 1.16
CA PRO A 112 9.54 5.15 1.50
C PRO A 112 9.86 5.73 2.88
N GLU A 113 9.31 6.89 3.24
CA GLU A 113 9.50 7.47 4.58
C GLU A 113 8.88 6.64 5.70
N ARG A 114 7.78 5.93 5.42
CA ARG A 114 7.13 5.04 6.40
C ARG A 114 7.90 3.75 6.61
N LEU A 115 8.55 3.24 5.56
CA LEU A 115 9.36 2.02 5.60
C LEU A 115 10.78 2.30 6.12
N TRP A 116 11.34 3.47 5.79
CA TRP A 116 12.72 3.89 6.10
C TRP A 116 12.71 5.31 6.69
N PRO A 117 12.27 5.49 7.92
CA PRO A 117 12.17 6.82 8.50
C PRO A 117 13.53 7.52 8.58
N PRO A 118 13.60 8.82 8.20
CA PRO A 118 14.87 9.54 8.11
C PRO A 118 15.54 9.78 9.46
N HIS A 119 14.75 9.76 10.54
CA HIS A 119 15.22 9.98 11.90
C HIS A 119 14.80 8.81 12.78
N ARG A 120 15.79 8.11 13.32
CA ARG A 120 15.57 6.98 14.21
C ARG A 120 15.49 7.41 15.67
N GLU A 121 14.52 8.26 16.00
CA GLU A 121 14.28 8.74 17.34
C GLU A 121 12.94 8.23 17.88
N GLY A 122 12.93 7.82 19.14
CA GLY A 122 11.75 7.36 19.85
C GLY A 122 11.36 5.90 19.56
N ILE A 123 10.26 5.49 20.15
CA ILE A 123 9.78 4.10 20.11
C ILE A 123 9.48 3.64 18.68
N ARG A 124 8.88 4.50 17.87
CA ARG A 124 8.45 4.21 16.51
C ARG A 124 9.61 3.74 15.61
N TYR A 125 10.76 4.39 15.72
CA TYR A 125 11.94 4.09 14.92
C TYR A 125 12.77 2.92 15.43
N ARG A 126 12.54 2.53 16.65
CA ARG A 126 13.25 1.40 17.27
C ARG A 126 12.55 0.06 17.00
N TYR A 127 11.23 0.08 16.77
CA TYR A 127 10.40 -1.13 16.73
C TYR A 127 9.42 -1.16 15.55
N GLY A 128 9.57 -0.35 14.56
CA GLY A 128 8.54 -0.21 13.54
C GLY A 128 8.99 0.09 12.13
N ASP A 129 10.27 0.04 11.83
CA ASP A 129 10.74 0.20 10.46
C ASP A 129 11.01 -1.15 9.78
N MET A 130 11.24 -1.13 8.47
CA MET A 130 11.52 -2.34 7.68
C MET A 130 12.79 -3.04 8.15
N GLN A 131 13.81 -2.30 8.56
CA GLN A 131 15.06 -2.87 9.07
C GLN A 131 14.85 -3.67 10.35
N ASP A 132 14.02 -3.18 11.26
CA ASP A 132 13.67 -3.90 12.49
C ASP A 132 12.94 -5.21 12.18
N VAL A 133 12.05 -5.21 11.19
CA VAL A 133 11.33 -6.41 10.76
C VAL A 133 12.28 -7.43 10.14
N VAL A 134 13.19 -6.98 9.29
CA VAL A 134 14.23 -7.88 8.69
C VAL A 134 15.08 -8.51 9.78
N GLN A 135 15.63 -7.73 10.70
CA GLN A 135 16.45 -8.22 11.79
C GLN A 135 15.68 -9.17 12.73
N LEU A 136 14.42 -8.90 12.97
CA LEU A 136 13.56 -9.80 13.75
C LEU A 136 13.38 -11.15 13.06
N LEU A 137 13.09 -11.16 11.76
CA LEU A 137 12.91 -12.39 10.98
C LEU A 137 14.21 -13.19 10.83
N GLU A 138 15.37 -12.53 10.75
CA GLU A 138 16.67 -13.19 10.77
C GLU A 138 16.93 -13.93 12.09
N ARG A 139 16.61 -13.27 13.21
CA ARG A 139 16.81 -13.82 14.55
C ARG A 139 15.75 -14.86 14.92
N GLU A 140 14.50 -14.61 14.55
CA GLU A 140 13.33 -15.39 14.93
C GLU A 140 12.45 -15.68 13.70
N PRO A 141 12.86 -16.58 12.79
CA PRO A 141 12.19 -16.80 11.50
C PRO A 141 10.70 -17.17 11.61
N PHE A 142 10.27 -17.80 12.69
CA PHE A 142 8.90 -18.24 12.90
C PHE A 142 8.10 -17.31 13.82
N THR A 143 8.62 -16.13 14.10
CA THR A 143 7.93 -15.13 14.92
C THR A 143 6.54 -14.78 14.35
N ARG A 144 5.62 -14.39 15.21
CA ARG A 144 4.33 -13.79 14.84
C ARG A 144 4.31 -12.28 15.06
N GLN A 145 5.45 -11.71 15.49
CA GLN A 145 5.56 -10.30 15.85
C GLN A 145 6.13 -9.43 14.72
N ALA A 146 6.48 -10.03 13.56
CA ALA A 146 6.99 -9.30 12.41
C ALA A 146 5.86 -8.51 11.73
N PHE A 147 5.49 -7.40 12.33
CA PHE A 147 4.48 -6.48 11.85
C PHE A 147 5.11 -5.10 11.61
N LEU A 148 4.91 -4.58 10.42
CA LEU A 148 5.35 -3.26 10.00
C LEU A 148 4.14 -2.33 9.89
N PRO A 149 3.91 -1.42 10.85
CA PRO A 149 2.82 -0.45 10.76
C PRO A 149 3.16 0.61 9.72
N ILE A 150 2.18 0.96 8.90
CA ILE A 150 2.25 2.08 7.96
C ILE A 150 1.38 3.23 8.46
N TRP A 151 0.22 2.91 9.03
CA TRP A 151 -0.61 3.88 9.73
C TRP A 151 -0.08 4.12 11.13
N PHE A 152 -0.04 5.38 11.50
CA PHE A 152 0.31 5.85 12.83
C PHE A 152 -0.87 6.59 13.47
N PRO A 153 -0.92 6.74 14.79
CA PRO A 153 -2.00 7.44 15.47
C PRO A 153 -2.27 8.85 14.95
N GLU A 154 -1.23 9.56 14.51
CA GLU A 154 -1.35 10.90 13.95
C GLU A 154 -2.02 10.94 12.56
N ASP A 155 -2.15 9.82 11.87
CA ASP A 155 -2.90 9.75 10.62
C ASP A 155 -4.42 9.78 10.86
N THR A 156 -4.84 9.40 12.07
CA THR A 156 -6.23 9.54 12.53
C THR A 156 -6.49 11.00 12.91
N GLY A 157 -7.29 11.69 12.18
CA GLY A 157 -7.52 13.13 12.39
C GLY A 157 -6.54 14.00 11.61
N ALA A 158 -5.96 13.46 10.55
CA ALA A 158 -5.22 14.24 9.58
C ALA A 158 -6.01 15.50 9.19
N ASN A 159 -5.33 16.62 9.05
CA ASN A 159 -5.94 17.88 8.68
C ASN A 159 -6.68 17.78 7.34
N GLU A 160 -7.69 18.60 7.15
CA GLU A 160 -8.46 18.67 5.92
C GLU A 160 -7.53 18.83 4.69
N GLY A 161 -7.73 17.97 3.69
CA GLY A 161 -6.88 17.93 2.48
C GLY A 161 -5.58 17.13 2.61
N GLN A 162 -5.25 16.65 3.79
CA GLN A 162 -4.07 15.83 3.99
C GLN A 162 -4.32 14.39 3.55
N ARG A 163 -3.41 13.81 2.78
CA ARG A 163 -3.49 12.40 2.40
C ARG A 163 -3.10 11.51 3.58
N VAL A 164 -3.76 10.38 3.68
CA VAL A 164 -3.43 9.31 4.64
C VAL A 164 -3.02 8.05 3.88
N PRO A 165 -2.19 7.17 4.47
CA PRO A 165 -1.81 5.92 3.81
C PRO A 165 -3.03 5.03 3.52
N CYS A 166 -3.07 4.38 2.36
CA CYS A 166 -4.09 3.39 2.04
C CYS A 166 -3.82 2.03 2.70
N THR A 167 -2.57 1.77 3.08
CA THR A 167 -2.12 0.53 3.73
C THR A 167 -2.03 0.73 5.22
N ILE A 168 -2.66 -0.12 6.00
CA ILE A 168 -2.58 -0.09 7.47
C ILE A 168 -1.23 -0.61 7.95
N GLY A 169 -0.76 -1.71 7.37
CA GLY A 169 0.51 -2.33 7.71
C GLY A 169 0.74 -3.63 6.98
N TYR A 170 1.92 -4.19 7.20
CA TYR A 170 2.34 -5.48 6.65
C TYR A 170 2.66 -6.43 7.79
N GLN A 171 2.14 -7.64 7.73
CA GLN A 171 2.52 -8.71 8.63
C GLN A 171 3.25 -9.81 7.85
N PHE A 172 4.46 -10.13 8.29
CA PHE A 172 5.27 -11.18 7.69
C PHE A 172 5.21 -12.42 8.57
N ILE A 173 4.81 -13.54 7.99
CA ILE A 173 4.66 -14.80 8.70
C ILE A 173 5.28 -15.90 7.86
N ARG A 174 6.35 -16.49 8.36
CA ARG A 174 6.91 -17.72 7.78
C ARG A 174 6.14 -18.93 8.32
N ARG A 175 5.84 -19.83 7.42
CA ARG A 175 5.26 -21.15 7.71
C ARG A 175 6.02 -22.16 6.89
N ASP A 176 6.89 -22.94 7.53
CA ASP A 176 7.66 -24.09 7.02
C ASP A 176 8.42 -23.88 5.70
#